data_12a48e2d6c1f2d19e2a5dcce1ad347d6
#
_entry.id   12a48e2d6c1f2d19e2a5dcce1ad347d6
#
_cell.length_a   1.000
_cell.length_b   1.000
_cell.length_c   1.000
_cell.angle_alpha   90.00
_cell.angle_beta   90.00
_cell.angle_gamma   90.00
#
_symmetry.space_group_name_H-M   'P 1'
#
loop_
_entity.id
_entity.type
_entity.pdbx_description
1 polymer ?
#
loop_
_entity_poly.entity_id
_entity_poly.type
_entity_poly.pdbx_seq_one_letter_code
_entity_poly.pdbx_strand_id
1 'polypeptide(L)'
;MIITTHKQFPNYKRYEIEYEGRPLVMETGKLAELCNSAVLVSYGETTVLVTCTASARPKDGVDYFPLSVDFNEKLYAVGRIPGSFNRREGKPSDRGVLISRLIDRPMRPLFPSDLRNDVIIACEVLSVDRDCSPEITAMIGASAAVSISDVPFNGPIAGIVLGWDGEKYLFNPTQEQRKTNRMTTTIAATHKKIVMIESEADQVPDDVMYEGIVQAHEHLQPVLDLIDKMVSEIGKPKFEYEHASFDEDLFELLCANEMEGMEYCMDTDDKNVREARVNEWIAAVQAKYEEEHPDMMQYMDEILYKMQKKIVKKWLLAGHRVDGRKMNEIRPLDAEVGVIPRVHGSGLFTRGQTQVLSIATLATLSMSQKLDTIWEEEEKRFMHHYNMPPYSTGDARAARSTNRREYGHGALVEKALQCVIPPVEEFPYAIRVVSEVLSSNGSTSQGSICGSTLALMDAGVPIKAPVAGISCG
;
A
#
# COMPACT_ATOMS: atom_id res chain seq x y z
N MET A 1 23.04 1.69 30.76
CA MET A 1 21.69 1.09 30.87
C MET A 1 21.04 1.61 32.14
N ILE A 2 20.14 2.59 32.05
CA ILE A 2 19.38 3.09 33.22
C ILE A 2 18.15 2.23 33.33
N ILE A 3 18.18 1.26 34.25
CA ILE A 3 16.99 0.45 34.57
C ILE A 3 16.13 1.28 35.52
N THR A 4 15.12 1.96 35.00
CA THR A 4 14.10 2.60 35.81
C THR A 4 13.05 1.56 36.18
N THR A 5 13.14 0.99 37.38
CA THR A 5 12.07 0.12 37.92
C THR A 5 10.92 1.00 38.37
N HIS A 6 9.82 0.98 37.64
CA HIS A 6 8.59 1.63 38.07
C HIS A 6 7.81 0.71 39.02
N LYS A 7 7.71 1.07 40.31
CA LYS A 7 6.89 0.30 41.27
C LYS A 7 5.44 0.11 40.80
N GLN A 8 4.92 1.07 40.05
CA GLN A 8 3.54 1.08 39.56
C GLN A 8 3.38 0.29 38.22
N PHE A 9 4.48 0.08 37.49
CA PHE A 9 4.48 -0.59 36.20
C PHE A 9 5.50 -1.74 36.22
N PRO A 10 5.19 -2.88 36.85
CA PRO A 10 6.14 -3.99 37.04
C PRO A 10 6.59 -4.64 35.71
N ASN A 11 5.74 -4.52 34.67
CA ASN A 11 5.99 -5.07 33.34
C ASN A 11 6.71 -4.09 32.40
N TYR A 12 7.08 -2.90 32.88
CA TYR A 12 7.82 -1.93 32.07
C TYR A 12 9.17 -2.48 31.65
N LYS A 13 9.41 -2.42 30.34
CA LYS A 13 10.68 -2.80 29.70
C LYS A 13 11.10 -1.72 28.72
N ARG A 14 12.41 -1.50 28.64
CA ARG A 14 13.04 -0.56 27.71
C ARG A 14 14.17 -1.26 26.97
N TYR A 15 14.15 -1.19 25.65
CA TYR A 15 15.14 -1.71 24.72
C TYR A 15 15.72 -0.58 23.91
N GLU A 16 17.02 -0.60 23.64
CA GLU A 16 17.72 0.48 22.96
C GLU A 16 18.88 -0.05 22.13
N ILE A 17 19.01 0.47 20.92
CA ILE A 17 20.18 0.32 20.06
C ILE A 17 20.53 1.67 19.44
N GLU A 18 21.78 1.80 18.96
CA GLU A 18 22.13 2.84 18.02
C GLU A 18 21.77 2.36 16.61
N TYR A 19 20.98 3.15 15.87
CA TYR A 19 20.53 2.83 14.53
C TYR A 19 20.81 4.00 13.60
N GLU A 20 21.66 3.80 12.60
CA GLU A 20 22.12 4.83 11.66
C GLU A 20 22.56 6.13 12.37
N GLY A 21 23.39 5.98 13.42
CA GLY A 21 23.96 7.07 14.20
C GLY A 21 22.98 7.79 15.14
N ARG A 22 21.81 7.24 15.40
CA ARG A 22 20.78 7.81 16.29
C ARG A 22 20.19 6.75 17.21
N PRO A 23 19.78 7.12 18.44
CA PRO A 23 19.16 6.15 19.35
C PRO A 23 17.79 5.71 18.83
N LEU A 24 17.58 4.40 18.75
CA LEU A 24 16.28 3.78 18.57
C LEU A 24 15.88 3.11 19.87
N VAL A 25 14.81 3.58 20.49
CA VAL A 25 14.32 3.14 21.80
C VAL A 25 12.92 2.57 21.67
N MET A 26 12.66 1.42 22.26
CA MET A 26 11.34 0.81 22.35
C MET A 26 10.99 0.55 23.81
N GLU A 27 9.85 1.08 24.25
CA GLU A 27 9.35 0.95 25.61
C GLU A 27 7.98 0.29 25.60
N THR A 28 7.72 -0.61 26.53
CA THR A 28 6.44 -1.32 26.65
C THR A 28 6.07 -1.58 28.10
N GLY A 29 4.81 -2.01 28.36
CA GLY A 29 4.33 -2.38 29.70
C GLY A 29 3.95 -1.19 30.59
N LYS A 30 3.78 0.03 30.03
CA LYS A 30 3.41 1.23 30.77
C LYS A 30 2.19 1.97 30.18
N LEU A 31 2.07 2.00 28.88
CA LEU A 31 1.02 2.75 28.16
C LEU A 31 0.05 1.77 27.49
N ALA A 32 -1.20 2.18 27.35
CA ALA A 32 -2.25 1.48 26.61
C ALA A 32 -2.40 -0.02 27.05
N GLU A 33 -2.48 -0.27 28.36
CA GLU A 33 -2.48 -1.60 28.96
C GLU A 33 -3.66 -2.50 28.52
N LEU A 34 -4.76 -1.92 28.05
CA LEU A 34 -5.95 -2.64 27.58
C LEU A 34 -5.82 -3.22 26.17
N CYS A 35 -4.77 -2.84 25.43
CA CYS A 35 -4.49 -3.39 24.10
C CYS A 35 -3.83 -4.78 24.21
N ASN A 36 -3.90 -5.58 23.14
CA ASN A 36 -3.14 -6.83 23.07
C ASN A 36 -1.64 -6.58 23.27
N SER A 37 -1.16 -5.45 22.74
CA SER A 37 0.18 -4.92 23.01
C SER A 37 0.26 -3.43 22.74
N ALA A 38 1.25 -2.77 23.31
CA ALA A 38 1.60 -1.39 23.02
C ALA A 38 3.11 -1.18 23.12
N VAL A 39 3.67 -0.41 22.18
CA VAL A 39 5.07 0.00 22.17
C VAL A 39 5.15 1.50 21.95
N LEU A 40 5.84 2.20 22.83
CA LEU A 40 6.29 3.56 22.59
C LEU A 40 7.67 3.46 21.93
N VAL A 41 7.75 3.85 20.66
CA VAL A 41 9.00 3.81 19.89
C VAL A 41 9.51 5.22 19.69
N SER A 42 10.79 5.44 19.97
CA SER A 42 11.47 6.71 19.74
C SER A 42 12.69 6.50 18.88
N TYR A 43 12.81 7.22 17.78
CA TYR A 43 13.97 7.27 16.92
C TYR A 43 14.47 8.70 16.87
N GLY A 44 15.65 8.97 17.45
CA GLY A 44 16.00 10.32 17.82
C GLY A 44 14.95 10.92 18.76
N GLU A 45 14.44 12.11 18.43
CA GLU A 45 13.32 12.77 19.14
C GLU A 45 11.94 12.50 18.52
N THR A 46 11.87 11.78 17.40
CA THR A 46 10.58 11.31 16.85
C THR A 46 10.04 10.18 17.71
N THR A 47 8.84 10.37 18.26
CA THR A 47 8.20 9.40 19.16
C THR A 47 6.80 9.06 18.67
N VAL A 48 6.53 7.76 18.54
CA VAL A 48 5.23 7.21 18.10
C VAL A 48 4.76 6.16 19.10
N LEU A 49 3.54 6.31 19.60
CA LEU A 49 2.87 5.25 20.34
C LEU A 49 2.16 4.33 19.36
N VAL A 50 2.51 3.06 19.37
CA VAL A 50 1.89 2.06 18.51
C VAL A 50 1.17 1.02 19.37
N THR A 51 -0.11 0.79 19.05
CA THR A 51 -0.93 -0.22 19.72
C THR A 51 -1.40 -1.26 18.72
N CYS A 52 -1.50 -2.52 19.18
CA CYS A 52 -2.11 -3.61 18.45
C CYS A 52 -3.31 -4.12 19.26
N THR A 53 -4.46 -4.19 18.61
CA THR A 53 -5.71 -4.68 19.24
C THR A 53 -6.40 -5.63 18.28
N ALA A 54 -6.81 -6.80 18.77
CA ALA A 54 -7.55 -7.78 17.98
C ALA A 54 -8.91 -8.06 18.62
N SER A 55 -9.92 -8.32 17.78
CA SER A 55 -11.24 -8.77 18.28
C SER A 55 -11.15 -10.19 18.84
N ALA A 56 -11.95 -10.47 19.87
CA ALA A 56 -12.02 -11.80 20.49
C ALA A 56 -12.72 -12.86 19.62
N ARG A 57 -13.48 -12.43 18.62
CA ARG A 57 -14.24 -13.30 17.70
C ARG A 57 -13.98 -12.91 16.26
N PRO A 58 -14.04 -13.88 15.32
CA PRO A 58 -13.96 -13.58 13.91
C PRO A 58 -15.12 -12.66 13.48
N LYS A 59 -14.90 -11.92 12.42
CA LYS A 59 -15.88 -11.04 11.81
C LYS A 59 -16.74 -11.84 10.82
N ASP A 60 -18.05 -11.84 11.04
CA ASP A 60 -18.98 -12.55 10.19
C ASP A 60 -19.08 -11.91 8.79
N GLY A 61 -19.25 -12.75 7.77
CA GLY A 61 -19.57 -12.32 6.40
C GLY A 61 -18.44 -11.64 5.66
N VAL A 62 -17.18 -11.86 6.05
CA VAL A 62 -16.00 -11.36 5.32
C VAL A 62 -15.18 -12.53 4.77
N ASP A 63 -14.72 -12.37 3.53
CA ASP A 63 -13.87 -13.31 2.78
C ASP A 63 -12.39 -12.92 2.77
N TYR A 64 -12.01 -11.89 3.53
CA TYR A 64 -10.65 -11.36 3.61
C TYR A 64 -10.22 -11.14 5.06
N PHE A 65 -8.91 -11.02 5.27
CA PHE A 65 -8.35 -10.66 6.58
C PHE A 65 -8.58 -9.17 6.89
N PRO A 66 -9.37 -8.85 7.96
CA PRO A 66 -9.77 -7.49 8.27
C PRO A 66 -8.71 -6.74 9.08
N LEU A 67 -7.54 -6.46 8.47
CA LEU A 67 -6.49 -5.62 9.05
C LEU A 67 -6.79 -4.15 8.77
N SER A 68 -6.68 -3.31 9.81
CA SER A 68 -6.65 -1.85 9.69
C SER A 68 -5.39 -1.29 10.31
N VAL A 69 -4.68 -0.46 9.56
CA VAL A 69 -3.55 0.33 10.08
C VAL A 69 -3.95 1.80 10.00
N ASP A 70 -3.84 2.50 11.13
CA ASP A 70 -4.15 3.91 11.23
C ASP A 70 -2.89 4.68 11.66
N PHE A 71 -2.50 5.68 10.85
CA PHE A 71 -1.42 6.59 11.16
C PHE A 71 -2.01 7.96 11.46
N ASN A 72 -1.96 8.36 12.72
CA ASN A 72 -2.61 9.55 13.23
C ASN A 72 -1.59 10.65 13.47
N GLU A 73 -1.62 11.65 12.59
CA GLU A 73 -0.82 12.87 12.71
C GLU A 73 -1.42 13.76 13.79
N LYS A 74 -0.61 14.19 14.74
CA LYS A 74 -0.99 15.14 15.77
C LYS A 74 -0.17 16.42 15.60
N LEU A 75 -0.81 17.54 15.33
CA LEU A 75 -0.11 18.81 15.10
C LEU A 75 0.67 19.30 16.31
N TYR A 76 0.28 18.90 17.51
CA TYR A 76 1.09 19.18 18.71
C TYR A 76 2.47 18.51 18.66
N ALA A 77 2.65 17.42 17.88
CA ALA A 77 3.94 16.76 17.71
C ALA A 77 5.01 17.66 17.05
N VAL A 78 4.57 18.71 16.36
CA VAL A 78 5.41 19.77 15.78
C VAL A 78 5.11 21.14 16.40
N GLY A 79 4.48 21.19 17.60
CA GLY A 79 4.19 22.43 18.33
C GLY A 79 3.13 23.33 17.69
N ARG A 80 2.22 22.77 16.86
CA ARG A 80 1.20 23.53 16.12
C ARG A 80 -0.21 23.22 16.62
N ILE A 81 -1.10 24.21 16.49
CA ILE A 81 -2.56 24.06 16.66
C ILE A 81 -3.17 23.90 15.27
N PRO A 82 -4.11 22.94 15.07
CA PRO A 82 -4.78 22.76 13.79
C PRO A 82 -5.39 24.04 13.22
N GLY A 83 -5.17 24.28 11.92
CA GLY A 83 -5.66 25.47 11.21
C GLY A 83 -7.17 25.45 10.92
N SER A 84 -7.85 24.29 11.08
CA SER A 84 -9.30 24.15 10.86
C SER A 84 -10.11 25.01 11.84
N PHE A 85 -11.37 25.34 11.48
CA PHE A 85 -12.26 26.15 12.33
C PHE A 85 -12.39 25.59 13.75
N ASN A 86 -12.50 24.27 13.89
CA ASN A 86 -12.65 23.59 15.18
C ASN A 86 -11.33 23.48 15.97
N ARG A 87 -10.20 23.89 15.41
CA ARG A 87 -8.87 23.75 16.01
C ARG A 87 -8.57 22.34 16.50
N ARG A 88 -9.04 21.35 15.75
CA ARG A 88 -8.89 19.93 16.04
C ARG A 88 -8.51 19.21 14.77
N GLU A 89 -7.70 18.16 14.91
CA GLU A 89 -7.45 17.20 13.83
C GLU A 89 -8.77 16.56 13.39
N GLY A 90 -8.98 16.53 12.07
CA GLY A 90 -10.17 15.97 11.45
C GLY A 90 -9.91 14.55 10.92
N LYS A 91 -10.24 14.33 9.66
CA LYS A 91 -9.86 13.10 8.95
C LYS A 91 -8.34 13.06 8.77
N PRO A 92 -7.74 11.85 8.70
CA PRO A 92 -6.33 11.72 8.35
C PRO A 92 -6.00 12.49 7.07
N SER A 93 -4.81 13.12 7.02
CA SER A 93 -4.32 13.74 5.80
C SER A 93 -4.11 12.69 4.70
N ASP A 94 -4.07 13.12 3.43
CA ASP A 94 -3.76 12.22 2.31
C ASP A 94 -2.44 11.46 2.57
N ARG A 95 -1.43 12.16 3.11
CA ARG A 95 -0.14 11.56 3.47
C ARG A 95 -0.27 10.57 4.63
N GLY A 96 -1.07 10.86 5.65
CA GLY A 96 -1.37 9.92 6.75
C GLY A 96 -2.03 8.63 6.25
N VAL A 97 -2.97 8.76 5.29
CA VAL A 97 -3.57 7.58 4.62
C VAL A 97 -2.52 6.78 3.84
N LEU A 98 -1.60 7.46 3.14
CA LEU A 98 -0.52 6.79 2.40
C LEU A 98 0.44 6.06 3.31
N ILE A 99 0.82 6.67 4.45
CA ILE A 99 1.69 6.04 5.45
C ILE A 99 1.00 4.83 6.10
N SER A 100 -0.30 4.93 6.39
CA SER A 100 -1.08 3.76 6.84
C SER A 100 -0.95 2.60 5.86
N ARG A 101 -1.02 2.86 4.56
CA ARG A 101 -0.82 1.86 3.49
C ARG A 101 0.63 1.38 3.39
N LEU A 102 1.60 2.28 3.59
CA LEU A 102 3.02 1.96 3.60
C LEU A 102 3.37 0.94 4.70
N ILE A 103 2.69 1.02 5.85
CA ILE A 103 2.84 0.08 6.97
C ILE A 103 2.03 -1.20 6.73
N ASP A 104 0.78 -1.10 6.27
CA ASP A 104 -0.10 -2.25 6.01
C ASP A 104 0.51 -3.23 4.98
N ARG A 105 1.02 -2.72 3.85
CA ARG A 105 1.49 -3.54 2.72
C ARG A 105 2.54 -4.58 3.08
N PRO A 106 3.62 -4.25 3.81
CA PRO A 106 4.63 -5.24 4.18
C PRO A 106 4.20 -6.13 5.35
N MET A 107 3.27 -5.71 6.19
CA MET A 107 2.81 -6.48 7.35
C MET A 107 1.72 -7.50 6.98
N ARG A 108 0.78 -7.12 6.15
CA ARG A 108 -0.40 -7.94 5.79
C ARG A 108 -0.07 -9.36 5.32
N PRO A 109 0.94 -9.60 4.44
CA PRO A 109 1.30 -10.94 3.99
C PRO A 109 1.88 -11.85 5.06
N LEU A 110 2.24 -11.31 6.22
CA LEU A 110 2.82 -12.06 7.34
C LEU A 110 1.78 -12.51 8.37
N PHE A 111 0.53 -12.08 8.23
CA PHE A 111 -0.58 -12.65 8.98
C PHE A 111 -1.13 -13.88 8.25
N PRO A 112 -1.75 -14.84 8.97
CA PRO A 112 -2.47 -15.93 8.35
C PRO A 112 -3.59 -15.40 7.44
N SER A 113 -3.68 -15.92 6.22
CA SER A 113 -4.66 -15.46 5.22
C SER A 113 -6.11 -15.82 5.58
N ASP A 114 -6.27 -16.81 6.44
CA ASP A 114 -7.54 -17.36 6.93
C ASP A 114 -7.98 -16.78 8.28
N LEU A 115 -7.22 -15.84 8.85
CA LEU A 115 -7.61 -15.11 10.06
C LEU A 115 -8.74 -14.13 9.71
N ARG A 116 -9.86 -14.20 10.47
CA ARG A 116 -11.03 -13.32 10.29
C ARG A 116 -11.30 -12.41 11.48
N ASN A 117 -10.47 -12.45 12.52
CA ASN A 117 -10.52 -11.48 13.61
C ASN A 117 -10.14 -10.09 13.07
N ASP A 118 -10.89 -9.05 13.48
CA ASP A 118 -10.45 -7.67 13.23
C ASP A 118 -9.14 -7.42 13.96
N VAL A 119 -8.11 -6.92 13.23
CA VAL A 119 -6.84 -6.48 13.81
C VAL A 119 -6.64 -5.02 13.48
N ILE A 120 -6.43 -4.20 14.50
CA ILE A 120 -6.21 -2.76 14.38
C ILE A 120 -4.84 -2.42 14.93
N ILE A 121 -4.02 -1.79 14.09
CA ILE A 121 -2.72 -1.22 14.47
C ILE A 121 -2.88 0.29 14.41
N ALA A 122 -2.84 0.97 15.56
CA ALA A 122 -2.92 2.41 15.62
C ALA A 122 -1.55 3.01 15.98
N CYS A 123 -1.07 3.93 15.13
CA CYS A 123 0.18 4.65 15.27
C CYS A 123 -0.13 6.12 15.57
N GLU A 124 0.09 6.55 16.81
CA GLU A 124 -0.13 7.93 17.26
C GLU A 124 1.21 8.68 17.28
N VAL A 125 1.39 9.65 16.40
CA VAL A 125 2.61 10.46 16.32
C VAL A 125 2.59 11.52 17.42
N LEU A 126 3.48 11.38 18.41
CA LEU A 126 3.51 12.23 19.60
C LEU A 126 4.57 13.33 19.55
N SER A 127 5.67 13.09 18.83
CA SER A 127 6.76 14.05 18.62
C SER A 127 7.42 13.77 17.26
N VAL A 128 7.91 14.82 16.59
CA VAL A 128 8.59 14.69 15.29
C VAL A 128 9.92 15.44 15.34
N ASP A 129 10.99 14.67 15.12
CA ASP A 129 12.30 15.15 14.76
C ASP A 129 12.45 15.06 13.23
N ARG A 130 12.80 16.16 12.58
CA ARG A 130 12.89 16.24 11.11
C ARG A 130 13.96 15.33 10.50
N ASP A 131 14.96 14.95 11.29
CA ASP A 131 16.01 14.03 10.87
C ASP A 131 15.59 12.55 11.00
N CYS A 132 14.51 12.28 11.72
CA CYS A 132 14.02 10.94 12.02
C CYS A 132 12.61 10.74 11.48
N SER A 133 12.47 9.92 10.44
CA SER A 133 11.20 9.68 9.76
C SER A 133 10.13 9.08 10.68
N PRO A 134 8.97 9.75 10.87
CA PRO A 134 7.89 9.19 11.67
C PRO A 134 7.22 7.97 11.03
N GLU A 135 7.24 7.85 9.69
CA GLU A 135 6.72 6.68 8.98
C GLU A 135 7.56 5.42 9.24
N ILE A 136 8.90 5.56 9.26
CA ILE A 136 9.81 4.44 9.58
C ILE A 136 9.71 4.08 11.06
N THR A 137 9.68 5.09 11.93
CA THR A 137 9.48 4.89 13.37
C THR A 137 8.17 4.14 13.66
N ALA A 138 7.07 4.54 13.02
CA ALA A 138 5.78 3.87 13.15
C ALA A 138 5.80 2.44 12.59
N MET A 139 6.46 2.19 11.46
CA MET A 139 6.58 0.85 10.86
C MET A 139 7.34 -0.11 11.78
N ILE A 140 8.46 0.33 12.35
CA ILE A 140 9.24 -0.44 13.32
C ILE A 140 8.40 -0.72 14.57
N GLY A 141 7.72 0.31 15.08
CA GLY A 141 6.82 0.18 16.23
C GLY A 141 5.64 -0.76 15.98
N ALA A 142 5.04 -0.73 14.78
CA ALA A 142 3.95 -1.61 14.38
C ALA A 142 4.42 -3.08 14.35
N SER A 143 5.58 -3.33 13.76
CA SER A 143 6.19 -4.66 13.76
C SER A 143 6.49 -5.15 15.17
N ALA A 144 7.10 -4.34 16.02
CA ALA A 144 7.39 -4.69 17.40
C ALA A 144 6.12 -4.98 18.20
N ALA A 145 5.10 -4.09 18.11
CA ALA A 145 3.84 -4.26 18.83
C ALA A 145 3.12 -5.56 18.43
N VAL A 146 2.98 -5.85 17.14
CA VAL A 146 2.34 -7.09 16.69
C VAL A 146 3.15 -8.32 17.07
N SER A 147 4.48 -8.25 16.95
CA SER A 147 5.35 -9.39 17.25
C SER A 147 5.29 -9.82 18.72
N ILE A 148 5.25 -8.85 19.68
CA ILE A 148 5.15 -9.16 21.11
C ILE A 148 3.72 -9.45 21.58
N SER A 149 2.68 -9.15 20.75
CA SER A 149 1.28 -9.44 21.06
C SER A 149 0.97 -10.93 20.99
N ASP A 150 -0.22 -11.29 21.38
CA ASP A 150 -0.80 -12.63 21.20
C ASP A 150 -1.44 -12.84 19.82
N VAL A 151 -1.43 -11.84 18.93
CA VAL A 151 -1.96 -11.96 17.56
C VAL A 151 -1.03 -12.82 16.70
N PRO A 152 -1.53 -13.83 15.95
CA PRO A 152 -0.73 -14.64 15.03
C PRO A 152 -0.05 -13.77 13.96
N PHE A 153 1.28 -13.86 13.87
CA PHE A 153 2.08 -13.04 12.96
C PHE A 153 3.44 -13.70 12.69
N ASN A 154 3.84 -13.78 11.42
CA ASN A 154 5.08 -14.42 10.95
C ASN A 154 6.19 -13.40 10.65
N GLY A 155 6.19 -12.25 11.37
CA GLY A 155 7.27 -11.27 11.35
C GLY A 155 8.45 -11.67 12.25
N PRO A 156 9.34 -10.73 12.58
CA PRO A 156 9.17 -9.27 12.40
C PRO A 156 9.49 -8.75 10.99
N ILE A 157 9.15 -7.46 10.78
CA ILE A 157 9.69 -6.64 9.71
C ILE A 157 10.37 -5.39 10.29
N ALA A 158 11.28 -4.81 9.51
CA ALA A 158 11.79 -3.46 9.78
C ALA A 158 11.75 -2.63 8.49
N GLY A 159 11.74 -1.31 8.65
CA GLY A 159 11.73 -0.34 7.57
C GLY A 159 12.95 0.58 7.61
N ILE A 160 13.41 1.02 6.42
CA ILE A 160 14.50 1.98 6.25
C ILE A 160 14.24 2.85 5.04
N VAL A 161 14.71 4.09 5.08
CA VAL A 161 14.81 4.95 3.91
C VAL A 161 16.22 4.89 3.36
N LEU A 162 16.35 4.49 2.12
CA LEU A 162 17.58 4.54 1.33
C LEU A 162 17.57 5.81 0.48
N GLY A 163 18.56 6.66 0.64
CA GLY A 163 18.88 7.78 -0.22
C GLY A 163 20.09 7.49 -1.10
N TRP A 164 20.20 8.17 -2.23
CA TRP A 164 21.42 8.23 -3.04
C TRP A 164 21.62 9.66 -3.58
N ASP A 165 22.77 10.26 -3.28
CA ASP A 165 23.06 11.64 -3.61
C ASP A 165 23.79 11.82 -4.98
N GLY A 166 24.06 10.72 -5.67
CA GLY A 166 24.83 10.67 -6.92
C GLY A 166 26.21 10.02 -6.76
N GLU A 167 26.70 9.87 -5.52
CA GLU A 167 28.01 9.30 -5.21
C GLU A 167 27.94 8.18 -4.19
N LYS A 168 27.12 8.33 -3.14
CA LYS A 168 27.01 7.38 -2.01
C LYS A 168 25.59 7.10 -1.59
N TYR A 169 25.39 5.95 -0.97
CA TYR A 169 24.13 5.61 -0.30
C TYR A 169 24.04 6.27 1.07
N LEU A 170 22.82 6.68 1.42
CA LEU A 170 22.47 7.33 2.68
C LEU A 170 21.34 6.53 3.31
N PHE A 171 21.55 6.00 4.50
CA PHE A 171 20.56 5.22 5.23
C PHE A 171 19.88 6.08 6.27
N ASN A 172 18.54 6.15 6.22
CA ASN A 172 17.74 7.10 6.98
C ASN A 172 18.27 8.53 6.91
N PRO A 173 18.34 9.15 5.71
CA PRO A 173 18.99 10.43 5.52
C PRO A 173 18.34 11.54 6.36
N THR A 174 19.17 12.44 6.89
CA THR A 174 18.75 13.66 7.60
C THR A 174 17.99 14.61 6.65
N GLN A 175 17.31 15.60 7.21
CA GLN A 175 16.60 16.62 6.43
C GLN A 175 17.52 17.28 5.38
N GLU A 176 18.75 17.65 5.78
CA GLU A 176 19.71 18.28 4.86
C GLU A 176 20.17 17.32 3.78
N GLN A 177 20.44 16.06 4.11
CA GLN A 177 20.82 15.04 3.15
C GLN A 177 19.72 14.77 2.12
N ARG A 178 18.44 14.78 2.54
CA ARG A 178 17.31 14.57 1.62
C ARG A 178 17.22 15.62 0.51
N LYS A 179 17.74 16.83 0.72
CA LYS A 179 17.74 17.90 -0.31
C LYS A 179 18.61 17.57 -1.52
N THR A 180 19.62 16.73 -1.34
CA THR A 180 20.57 16.34 -2.41
C THR A 180 20.28 14.95 -2.98
N ASN A 181 19.29 14.24 -2.47
CA ASN A 181 18.95 12.91 -2.94
C ASN A 181 18.45 12.93 -4.39
N ARG A 182 19.02 12.09 -5.22
CA ARG A 182 18.53 11.73 -6.55
C ARG A 182 17.67 10.47 -6.55
N MET A 183 17.71 9.71 -5.46
CA MET A 183 16.85 8.56 -5.22
C MET A 183 16.44 8.56 -3.75
N THR A 184 15.17 8.31 -3.49
CA THR A 184 14.64 8.02 -2.15
C THR A 184 13.80 6.77 -2.25
N THR A 185 14.21 5.72 -1.54
CA THR A 185 13.55 4.41 -1.59
C THR A 185 13.21 3.95 -0.18
N THR A 186 11.94 3.74 0.12
CA THR A 186 11.49 3.10 1.36
C THR A 186 11.48 1.60 1.15
N ILE A 187 12.18 0.88 2.03
CA ILE A 187 12.32 -0.57 1.98
C ILE A 187 11.79 -1.14 3.28
N ALA A 188 10.99 -2.20 3.19
CA ALA A 188 10.63 -3.02 4.33
C ALA A 188 11.01 -4.48 4.08
N ALA A 189 11.60 -5.11 5.09
CA ALA A 189 12.11 -6.47 4.96
C ALA A 189 11.96 -7.28 6.25
N THR A 190 11.92 -8.60 6.09
CA THR A 190 12.18 -9.59 7.14
C THR A 190 13.69 -9.92 7.13
N HIS A 191 14.16 -10.79 8.04
CA HIS A 191 15.56 -11.26 8.01
C HIS A 191 16.00 -11.82 6.64
N LYS A 192 15.10 -12.45 5.92
CA LYS A 192 15.44 -13.22 4.70
C LYS A 192 14.95 -12.60 3.40
N LYS A 193 13.95 -11.73 3.44
CA LYS A 193 13.26 -11.25 2.24
C LYS A 193 12.90 -9.78 2.34
N ILE A 194 13.12 -9.06 1.26
CA ILE A 194 12.53 -7.75 1.05
C ILE A 194 11.06 -7.98 0.69
N VAL A 195 10.16 -7.34 1.45
CA VAL A 195 8.71 -7.53 1.31
C VAL A 195 8.01 -6.32 0.71
N MET A 196 8.68 -5.15 0.71
CA MET A 196 8.15 -3.93 0.07
C MET A 196 9.29 -3.01 -0.37
N ILE A 197 9.12 -2.43 -1.54
CA ILE A 197 9.94 -1.35 -2.07
C ILE A 197 9.00 -0.25 -2.57
N GLU A 198 9.25 0.98 -2.20
CA GLU A 198 8.60 2.16 -2.76
C GLU A 198 9.67 3.21 -3.06
N SER A 199 9.86 3.51 -4.34
CA SER A 199 10.97 4.35 -4.81
C SER A 199 10.49 5.56 -5.58
N GLU A 200 11.23 6.65 -5.42
CA GLU A 200 11.21 7.84 -6.25
C GLU A 200 12.67 8.12 -6.66
N ALA A 201 12.94 8.21 -7.97
CA ALA A 201 14.30 8.32 -8.46
C ALA A 201 14.38 9.21 -9.72
N ASP A 202 15.44 10.04 -9.80
CA ASP A 202 15.75 10.85 -10.95
C ASP A 202 16.67 10.06 -11.91
N GLN A 203 16.09 9.12 -12.67
CA GLN A 203 16.77 8.31 -13.69
C GLN A 203 18.05 7.62 -13.19
N VAL A 204 18.01 7.08 -11.96
CA VAL A 204 19.13 6.36 -11.36
C VAL A 204 19.31 5.02 -12.08
N PRO A 205 20.55 4.59 -12.40
CA PRO A 205 20.82 3.31 -13.03
C PRO A 205 20.31 2.12 -12.21
N ASP A 206 19.87 1.07 -12.89
CA ASP A 206 19.25 -0.11 -12.25
C ASP A 206 20.21 -0.83 -11.31
N ASP A 207 21.48 -0.94 -11.67
CA ASP A 207 22.54 -1.56 -10.87
C ASP A 207 22.80 -0.78 -9.57
N VAL A 208 22.81 0.54 -9.62
CA VAL A 208 22.93 1.40 -8.43
C VAL A 208 21.73 1.22 -7.51
N MET A 209 20.52 1.20 -8.07
CA MET A 209 19.32 0.97 -7.27
C MET A 209 19.33 -0.42 -6.62
N TYR A 210 19.67 -1.46 -7.38
CA TYR A 210 19.71 -2.83 -6.89
C TYR A 210 20.74 -3.00 -5.76
N GLU A 211 21.95 -2.49 -5.93
CA GLU A 211 23.01 -2.56 -4.91
C GLU A 211 22.60 -1.83 -3.64
N GLY A 212 22.02 -0.63 -3.75
CA GLY A 212 21.52 0.12 -2.61
C GLY A 212 20.43 -0.63 -1.84
N ILE A 213 19.51 -1.32 -2.53
CA ILE A 213 18.47 -2.14 -1.91
C ILE A 213 19.08 -3.32 -1.14
N VAL A 214 20.11 -3.99 -1.70
CA VAL A 214 20.80 -5.09 -1.02
C VAL A 214 21.48 -4.59 0.25
N GLN A 215 22.22 -3.48 0.17
CA GLN A 215 22.86 -2.89 1.36
C GLN A 215 21.82 -2.47 2.42
N ALA A 216 20.71 -1.85 2.00
CA ALA A 216 19.64 -1.46 2.93
C ALA A 216 19.07 -2.67 3.71
N HIS A 217 19.00 -3.85 3.10
CA HIS A 217 18.57 -5.06 3.79
C HIS A 217 19.55 -5.47 4.91
N GLU A 218 20.85 -5.26 4.73
CA GLU A 218 21.85 -5.50 5.77
C GLU A 218 21.69 -4.51 6.93
N HIS A 219 21.45 -3.23 6.64
CA HIS A 219 21.22 -2.18 7.64
C HIS A 219 19.93 -2.36 8.47
N LEU A 220 18.98 -3.17 8.00
CA LEU A 220 17.76 -3.51 8.75
C LEU A 220 17.97 -4.58 9.83
N GLN A 221 19.00 -5.41 9.73
CA GLN A 221 19.18 -6.58 10.61
C GLN A 221 19.25 -6.21 12.09
N PRO A 222 19.96 -5.15 12.55
CA PRO A 222 19.99 -4.81 13.97
C PRO A 222 18.63 -4.48 14.59
N VAL A 223 17.71 -3.92 13.79
CA VAL A 223 16.34 -3.61 14.24
C VAL A 223 15.52 -4.88 14.37
N LEU A 224 15.66 -5.81 13.41
CA LEU A 224 15.00 -7.11 13.44
C LEU A 224 15.48 -7.94 14.65
N ASP A 225 16.79 -7.99 14.90
CA ASP A 225 17.36 -8.66 16.06
C ASP A 225 16.85 -8.07 17.38
N LEU A 226 16.66 -6.75 17.45
CA LEU A 226 16.10 -6.10 18.62
C LEU A 226 14.64 -6.53 18.86
N ILE A 227 13.84 -6.61 17.82
CA ILE A 227 12.45 -7.06 17.94
C ILE A 227 12.40 -8.54 18.34
N ASP A 228 13.24 -9.40 17.75
CA ASP A 228 13.33 -10.82 18.14
C ASP A 228 13.72 -10.99 19.61
N LYS A 229 14.64 -10.16 20.09
CA LYS A 229 15.00 -10.11 21.51
C LYS A 229 13.78 -9.74 22.37
N MET A 230 13.00 -8.73 21.97
CA MET A 230 11.77 -8.37 22.69
C MET A 230 10.78 -9.53 22.70
N VAL A 231 10.58 -10.20 21.57
CA VAL A 231 9.68 -11.37 21.47
C VAL A 231 10.15 -12.49 22.39
N SER A 232 11.44 -12.79 22.43
CA SER A 232 11.98 -13.85 23.29
C SER A 232 11.85 -13.57 24.79
N GLU A 233 11.86 -12.28 25.21
CA GLU A 233 11.81 -11.90 26.63
C GLU A 233 10.38 -11.62 27.13
N ILE A 234 9.51 -11.09 26.29
CA ILE A 234 8.18 -10.58 26.67
C ILE A 234 7.05 -10.93 25.70
N GLY A 235 7.33 -11.66 24.64
CA GLY A 235 6.32 -12.10 23.68
C GLY A 235 5.23 -12.95 24.32
N LYS A 236 3.99 -12.67 23.97
CA LYS A 236 2.84 -13.47 24.42
C LYS A 236 2.66 -14.71 23.53
N PRO A 237 2.19 -15.85 24.07
CA PRO A 237 1.72 -16.97 23.26
C PRO A 237 0.65 -16.48 22.27
N LYS A 238 0.73 -16.93 21.03
CA LYS A 238 -0.26 -16.55 20.00
C LYS A 238 -1.59 -17.25 20.31
N PHE A 239 -2.71 -16.49 20.16
CA PHE A 239 -4.03 -17.07 20.37
C PHE A 239 -4.39 -18.05 19.26
N GLU A 240 -5.14 -19.06 19.61
CA GLU A 240 -5.80 -19.95 18.64
C GLU A 240 -7.02 -19.23 18.06
N TYR A 241 -7.25 -19.36 16.76
CA TYR A 241 -8.37 -18.73 16.07
C TYR A 241 -9.12 -19.74 15.20
N GLU A 242 -10.34 -19.42 14.87
CA GLU A 242 -11.16 -20.22 13.95
C GLU A 242 -10.60 -20.06 12.52
N HIS A 243 -10.11 -21.14 11.95
CA HIS A 243 -9.55 -21.17 10.61
C HIS A 243 -10.65 -21.05 9.56
N ALA A 244 -10.68 -19.91 8.85
CA ALA A 244 -11.56 -19.72 7.71
C ALA A 244 -10.89 -20.26 6.44
N SER A 245 -10.67 -21.56 6.40
CA SER A 245 -10.09 -22.27 5.27
C SER A 245 -10.91 -23.51 4.96
N PHE A 246 -10.95 -23.88 3.69
CA PHE A 246 -11.57 -25.12 3.27
C PHE A 246 -10.62 -26.29 3.47
N ASP A 247 -11.17 -27.50 3.56
CA ASP A 247 -10.43 -28.74 3.63
C ASP A 247 -9.66 -28.96 2.31
N GLU A 248 -8.35 -29.21 2.40
CA GLU A 248 -7.50 -29.46 1.22
C GLU A 248 -7.93 -30.72 0.46
N ASP A 249 -8.48 -31.74 1.17
CA ASP A 249 -9.02 -32.95 0.55
C ASP A 249 -10.20 -32.63 -0.38
N LEU A 250 -11.05 -31.66 -0.02
CA LEU A 250 -12.14 -31.19 -0.88
C LEU A 250 -11.61 -30.43 -2.11
N PHE A 251 -10.56 -29.65 -1.94
CA PHE A 251 -9.90 -28.99 -3.07
C PHE A 251 -9.29 -29.98 -4.02
N GLU A 252 -8.62 -31.02 -3.52
CA GLU A 252 -8.05 -32.09 -4.35
C GLU A 252 -9.13 -32.89 -5.06
N LEU A 253 -10.25 -33.20 -4.41
CA LEU A 253 -11.40 -33.87 -5.03
C LEU A 253 -11.94 -33.05 -6.22
N LEU A 254 -12.17 -31.76 -6.04
CA LEU A 254 -12.63 -30.88 -7.13
C LEU A 254 -11.58 -30.76 -8.24
N CYS A 255 -10.30 -30.64 -7.89
CA CYS A 255 -9.24 -30.65 -8.88
C CYS A 255 -9.20 -31.93 -9.71
N ALA A 256 -9.41 -33.10 -9.09
CA ALA A 256 -9.42 -34.36 -9.78
C ALA A 256 -10.62 -34.51 -10.72
N ASN A 257 -11.79 -34.02 -10.33
CA ASN A 257 -13.02 -34.26 -11.07
C ASN A 257 -13.41 -33.14 -12.05
N GLU A 258 -13.04 -31.89 -11.75
CA GLU A 258 -13.62 -30.71 -12.40
C GLU A 258 -12.58 -29.81 -13.08
N MET A 259 -11.26 -30.09 -12.95
CA MET A 259 -10.21 -29.24 -13.49
C MET A 259 -10.26 -29.11 -15.02
N GLU A 260 -10.56 -30.22 -15.74
CA GLU A 260 -10.65 -30.21 -17.19
C GLU A 260 -11.84 -29.36 -17.69
N GLY A 261 -12.98 -29.44 -17.00
CA GLY A 261 -14.15 -28.59 -17.30
C GLY A 261 -13.88 -27.11 -17.11
N MET A 262 -13.21 -26.75 -16.02
CA MET A 262 -12.78 -25.39 -15.76
C MET A 262 -11.79 -24.90 -16.83
N GLU A 263 -10.77 -25.71 -17.17
CA GLU A 263 -9.77 -25.36 -18.17
C GLU A 263 -10.43 -25.12 -19.54
N TYR A 264 -11.39 -25.96 -19.94
CA TYR A 264 -12.17 -25.77 -21.17
C TYR A 264 -12.98 -24.46 -21.18
N CYS A 265 -13.62 -24.10 -20.06
CA CYS A 265 -14.38 -22.87 -19.96
C CYS A 265 -13.49 -21.64 -20.03
N MET A 266 -12.27 -21.75 -19.52
CA MET A 266 -11.28 -20.66 -19.51
C MET A 266 -10.55 -20.50 -20.85
N ASP A 267 -10.51 -21.53 -21.70
CA ASP A 267 -9.77 -21.54 -22.97
C ASP A 267 -10.51 -20.77 -24.07
N THR A 268 -10.46 -19.44 -23.96
CA THR A 268 -10.95 -18.49 -24.96
C THR A 268 -10.31 -17.13 -24.77
N ASP A 269 -9.99 -16.45 -25.87
CA ASP A 269 -9.39 -15.11 -25.89
C ASP A 269 -10.40 -14.02 -25.51
N ASP A 270 -11.70 -14.28 -25.70
CA ASP A 270 -12.77 -13.33 -25.36
C ASP A 270 -13.13 -13.40 -23.87
N LYS A 271 -12.92 -12.28 -23.17
CA LYS A 271 -13.23 -12.17 -21.74
C LYS A 271 -14.70 -12.42 -21.43
N ASN A 272 -15.61 -11.85 -22.21
CA ASN A 272 -17.05 -11.95 -21.93
C ASN A 272 -17.54 -13.38 -22.14
N VAL A 273 -17.05 -14.05 -23.20
CA VAL A 273 -17.34 -15.46 -23.46
C VAL A 273 -16.80 -16.33 -22.33
N ARG A 274 -15.58 -16.06 -21.88
CA ARG A 274 -14.96 -16.79 -20.75
C ARG A 274 -15.77 -16.63 -19.48
N GLU A 275 -16.12 -15.40 -19.11
CA GLU A 275 -16.91 -15.13 -17.91
C GLU A 275 -18.28 -15.83 -17.95
N ALA A 276 -18.96 -15.78 -19.10
CA ALA A 276 -20.23 -16.47 -19.24
C ALA A 276 -20.10 -18.00 -19.07
N ARG A 277 -19.11 -18.63 -19.76
CA ARG A 277 -18.85 -20.06 -19.64
C ARG A 277 -18.46 -20.48 -18.21
N VAL A 278 -17.59 -19.72 -17.57
CA VAL A 278 -17.14 -20.00 -16.20
C VAL A 278 -18.29 -19.87 -15.21
N ASN A 279 -19.12 -18.84 -15.32
CA ASN A 279 -20.26 -18.66 -14.43
C ASN A 279 -21.31 -19.79 -14.59
N GLU A 280 -21.61 -20.19 -15.81
CA GLU A 280 -22.52 -21.30 -16.10
C GLU A 280 -21.96 -22.61 -15.54
N TRP A 281 -20.67 -22.86 -15.73
CA TRP A 281 -20.00 -24.04 -15.22
C TRP A 281 -19.93 -24.04 -13.69
N ILE A 282 -19.64 -22.91 -13.03
CA ILE A 282 -19.66 -22.76 -11.56
C ILE A 282 -21.04 -23.14 -11.02
N ALA A 283 -22.12 -22.62 -11.59
CA ALA A 283 -23.47 -22.95 -11.16
C ALA A 283 -23.79 -24.45 -11.26
N ALA A 284 -23.32 -25.10 -12.36
CA ALA A 284 -23.49 -26.53 -12.54
C ALA A 284 -22.68 -27.36 -11.53
N VAL A 285 -21.45 -26.95 -11.22
CA VAL A 285 -20.60 -27.61 -10.20
C VAL A 285 -21.19 -27.43 -8.82
N GLN A 286 -21.63 -26.22 -8.46
CA GLN A 286 -22.28 -25.97 -7.18
C GLN A 286 -23.50 -26.86 -6.99
N ALA A 287 -24.40 -26.93 -7.97
CA ALA A 287 -25.58 -27.79 -7.93
C ALA A 287 -25.24 -29.29 -7.81
N LYS A 288 -24.14 -29.74 -8.42
CA LYS A 288 -23.68 -31.13 -8.36
C LYS A 288 -23.21 -31.54 -6.97
N TYR A 289 -22.50 -30.65 -6.27
CA TYR A 289 -21.88 -30.94 -4.98
C TYR A 289 -22.71 -30.48 -3.77
N GLU A 290 -23.80 -29.72 -3.96
CA GLU A 290 -24.63 -29.21 -2.89
C GLU A 290 -25.26 -30.32 -2.00
N GLU A 291 -25.67 -31.43 -2.61
CA GLU A 291 -26.27 -32.57 -1.88
C GLU A 291 -25.20 -33.43 -1.18
N GLU A 292 -24.03 -33.63 -1.80
CA GLU A 292 -22.98 -34.55 -1.30
C GLU A 292 -22.07 -33.86 -0.27
N HIS A 293 -21.82 -32.55 -0.44
CA HIS A 293 -20.89 -31.76 0.37
C HIS A 293 -21.46 -30.39 0.74
N PRO A 294 -22.57 -30.32 1.49
CA PRO A 294 -23.20 -29.04 1.84
C PRO A 294 -22.28 -28.09 2.60
N ASP A 295 -21.38 -28.61 3.43
CA ASP A 295 -20.43 -27.81 4.22
C ASP A 295 -19.36 -27.12 3.33
N MET A 296 -19.14 -27.63 2.11
CA MET A 296 -18.22 -27.07 1.14
C MET A 296 -18.79 -25.80 0.49
N MET A 297 -20.11 -25.64 0.44
CA MET A 297 -20.76 -24.57 -0.31
C MET A 297 -20.31 -23.19 0.15
N GLN A 298 -20.06 -22.99 1.42
CA GLN A 298 -19.55 -21.72 1.96
C GLN A 298 -18.14 -21.34 1.45
N TYR A 299 -17.35 -22.33 0.99
CA TYR A 299 -15.99 -22.13 0.47
C TYR A 299 -15.88 -22.34 -1.04
N MET A 300 -16.98 -22.67 -1.71
CA MET A 300 -16.97 -23.05 -3.13
C MET A 300 -16.32 -21.99 -4.01
N ASP A 301 -16.67 -20.72 -3.81
CA ASP A 301 -16.11 -19.63 -4.61
C ASP A 301 -14.58 -19.50 -4.42
N GLU A 302 -14.09 -19.70 -3.19
CA GLU A 302 -12.64 -19.67 -2.89
C GLU A 302 -11.91 -20.86 -3.52
N ILE A 303 -12.49 -22.06 -3.43
CA ILE A 303 -11.95 -23.28 -4.03
C ILE A 303 -11.85 -23.13 -5.56
N LEU A 304 -12.93 -22.71 -6.20
CA LEU A 304 -12.99 -22.51 -7.65
C LEU A 304 -12.02 -21.43 -8.12
N TYR A 305 -11.88 -20.35 -7.35
CA TYR A 305 -10.88 -19.30 -7.64
C TYR A 305 -9.44 -19.84 -7.50
N LYS A 306 -9.16 -20.68 -6.50
CA LYS A 306 -7.84 -21.37 -6.36
C LYS A 306 -7.56 -22.30 -7.55
N MET A 307 -8.58 -22.99 -8.05
CA MET A 307 -8.48 -23.81 -9.29
C MET A 307 -8.15 -22.96 -10.50
N GLN A 308 -8.84 -21.83 -10.71
CA GLN A 308 -8.53 -20.88 -11.79
C GLN A 308 -7.08 -20.40 -11.74
N LYS A 309 -6.60 -20.03 -10.55
CA LYS A 309 -5.19 -19.65 -10.36
C LYS A 309 -4.22 -20.75 -10.75
N LYS A 310 -4.53 -22.00 -10.41
CA LYS A 310 -3.69 -23.17 -10.77
C LYS A 310 -3.61 -23.36 -12.29
N ILE A 311 -4.72 -23.19 -13.00
CA ILE A 311 -4.77 -23.26 -14.47
C ILE A 311 -3.98 -22.11 -15.09
N VAL A 312 -4.24 -20.88 -14.66
CA VAL A 312 -3.53 -19.69 -15.19
C VAL A 312 -2.03 -19.80 -14.97
N LYS A 313 -1.60 -20.26 -13.78
CA LYS A 313 -0.19 -20.49 -13.48
C LYS A 313 0.42 -21.55 -14.41
N LYS A 314 -0.26 -22.67 -14.64
CA LYS A 314 0.16 -23.71 -15.59
C LYS A 314 0.35 -23.12 -16.98
N TRP A 315 -0.61 -22.33 -17.46
CA TRP A 315 -0.55 -21.71 -18.79
C TRP A 315 0.58 -20.69 -18.91
N LEU A 316 0.74 -19.82 -17.93
CA LEU A 316 1.83 -18.82 -17.94
C LEU A 316 3.22 -19.48 -17.97
N LEU A 317 3.43 -20.57 -17.20
CA LEU A 317 4.68 -21.35 -17.23
C LEU A 317 4.91 -22.03 -18.59
N ALA A 318 3.84 -22.35 -19.32
CA ALA A 318 3.91 -22.88 -20.67
C ALA A 318 4.02 -21.77 -21.76
N GLY A 319 4.12 -20.48 -21.36
CA GLY A 319 4.20 -19.37 -22.30
C GLY A 319 2.87 -18.97 -22.95
N HIS A 320 1.75 -19.42 -22.37
CA HIS A 320 0.40 -19.12 -22.83
C HIS A 320 -0.28 -18.13 -21.89
N ARG A 321 -0.91 -17.07 -22.43
CA ARG A 321 -1.69 -16.08 -21.66
C ARG A 321 -3.18 -16.31 -21.86
N VAL A 322 -3.95 -16.08 -20.80
CA VAL A 322 -5.42 -16.32 -20.78
C VAL A 322 -6.18 -15.60 -21.90
N ASP A 323 -5.66 -14.49 -22.39
CA ASP A 323 -6.25 -13.67 -23.45
C ASP A 323 -5.59 -13.89 -24.84
N GLY A 324 -4.89 -15.01 -25.04
CA GLY A 324 -4.28 -15.42 -26.30
C GLY A 324 -3.04 -14.62 -26.74
N ARG A 325 -2.67 -13.55 -26.03
CA ARG A 325 -1.50 -12.74 -26.37
C ARG A 325 -0.19 -13.48 -26.12
N LYS A 326 0.85 -13.15 -26.88
CA LYS A 326 2.22 -13.58 -26.60
C LYS A 326 2.73 -12.96 -25.29
N MET A 327 3.73 -13.59 -24.67
CA MET A 327 4.26 -13.13 -23.37
C MET A 327 4.78 -11.68 -23.39
N ASN A 328 5.32 -11.21 -24.51
CA ASN A 328 5.83 -9.85 -24.72
C ASN A 328 4.84 -8.92 -25.45
N GLU A 329 3.61 -9.34 -25.68
CA GLU A 329 2.60 -8.54 -26.38
C GLU A 329 1.79 -7.71 -25.40
N ILE A 330 1.64 -6.41 -25.68
CA ILE A 330 0.77 -5.50 -24.94
C ILE A 330 -0.62 -5.43 -25.60
N ARG A 331 -1.64 -5.10 -24.80
CA ARG A 331 -3.01 -4.88 -25.32
C ARG A 331 -3.03 -3.68 -26.27
N PRO A 332 -3.96 -3.63 -27.25
CA PRO A 332 -4.11 -2.47 -28.12
C PRO A 332 -4.21 -1.18 -27.31
N LEU A 333 -3.49 -0.16 -27.76
CA LEU A 333 -3.45 1.16 -27.15
C LEU A 333 -4.17 2.16 -28.06
N ASP A 334 -4.87 3.11 -27.43
CA ASP A 334 -5.41 4.28 -28.09
C ASP A 334 -5.29 5.50 -27.19
N ALA A 335 -5.10 6.69 -27.79
CA ALA A 335 -4.88 7.94 -27.10
C ALA A 335 -5.54 9.10 -27.83
N GLU A 336 -6.42 9.81 -27.14
CA GLU A 336 -7.15 10.96 -27.67
C GLU A 336 -6.94 12.18 -26.76
N VAL A 337 -6.91 13.36 -27.34
CA VAL A 337 -6.83 14.65 -26.62
C VAL A 337 -7.96 15.58 -27.06
N GLY A 338 -8.26 16.60 -26.25
CA GLY A 338 -9.32 17.56 -26.58
C GLY A 338 -10.73 16.96 -26.60
N VAL A 339 -10.93 15.84 -25.86
CA VAL A 339 -12.21 15.08 -25.88
C VAL A 339 -13.34 15.76 -25.14
N ILE A 340 -13.03 16.64 -24.19
CA ILE A 340 -14.03 17.34 -23.36
C ILE A 340 -13.98 18.85 -23.66
N PRO A 341 -15.08 19.45 -24.14
CA PRO A 341 -15.12 20.90 -24.36
C PRO A 341 -15.14 21.65 -23.02
N ARG A 342 -14.58 22.88 -23.01
CA ARG A 342 -14.59 23.83 -21.87
C ARG A 342 -13.70 23.46 -20.69
N VAL A 343 -12.90 22.40 -20.76
CA VAL A 343 -11.79 22.12 -19.82
C VAL A 343 -10.50 22.72 -20.39
N HIS A 344 -9.45 22.85 -19.57
CA HIS A 344 -8.18 23.42 -20.05
C HIS A 344 -7.37 22.41 -20.86
N GLY A 345 -7.46 21.13 -20.52
CA GLY A 345 -6.92 20.02 -21.29
C GLY A 345 -7.56 18.71 -20.87
N SER A 346 -7.66 17.77 -21.79
CA SER A 346 -8.20 16.44 -21.55
C SER A 346 -7.47 15.37 -22.35
N GLY A 347 -7.27 14.21 -21.75
CA GLY A 347 -6.66 13.06 -22.38
C GLY A 347 -7.42 11.78 -22.04
N LEU A 348 -7.88 11.06 -23.06
CA LEU A 348 -8.46 9.73 -22.93
C LEU A 348 -7.40 8.72 -23.34
N PHE A 349 -7.04 7.84 -22.41
CA PHE A 349 -6.12 6.75 -22.64
C PHE A 349 -6.86 5.41 -22.53
N THR A 350 -6.74 4.60 -23.57
CA THR A 350 -7.36 3.27 -23.64
C THR A 350 -6.30 2.20 -23.83
N ARG A 351 -6.37 1.12 -23.04
CA ARG A 351 -5.56 -0.10 -23.16
C ARG A 351 -6.47 -1.32 -23.09
N GLY A 352 -6.87 -1.83 -24.24
CA GLY A 352 -7.93 -2.84 -24.34
C GLY A 352 -9.21 -2.35 -23.67
N GLN A 353 -9.65 -3.02 -22.60
CA GLN A 353 -10.87 -2.63 -21.86
C GLN A 353 -10.60 -1.63 -20.72
N THR A 354 -9.37 -1.25 -20.45
CA THR A 354 -9.07 -0.21 -19.45
C THR A 354 -9.11 1.16 -20.12
N GLN A 355 -9.94 2.06 -19.60
CA GLN A 355 -10.08 3.44 -20.07
C GLN A 355 -9.97 4.41 -18.92
N VAL A 356 -9.17 5.45 -19.11
CA VAL A 356 -8.99 6.54 -18.14
C VAL A 356 -9.10 7.87 -18.88
N LEU A 357 -10.01 8.71 -18.42
CA LEU A 357 -10.15 10.11 -18.85
C LEU A 357 -9.46 11.00 -17.80
N SER A 358 -8.42 11.69 -18.20
CA SER A 358 -7.73 12.65 -17.35
C SER A 358 -8.04 14.07 -17.79
N ILE A 359 -8.30 14.97 -16.84
CA ILE A 359 -8.69 16.35 -17.09
C ILE A 359 -7.77 17.28 -16.32
N ALA A 360 -7.11 18.20 -17.02
CA ALA A 360 -6.25 19.22 -16.46
C ALA A 360 -6.99 20.54 -16.27
N THR A 361 -6.77 21.16 -15.11
CA THR A 361 -7.27 22.49 -14.77
C THR A 361 -6.09 23.35 -14.30
N LEU A 362 -5.97 24.54 -14.88
CA LEU A 362 -4.97 25.54 -14.53
C LEU A 362 -5.64 26.68 -13.78
N ALA A 363 -4.99 27.17 -12.73
CA ALA A 363 -5.51 28.26 -11.92
C ALA A 363 -4.35 29.15 -11.42
N THR A 364 -4.69 30.27 -10.80
CA THR A 364 -3.71 31.14 -10.13
C THR A 364 -3.03 30.39 -8.96
N LEU A 365 -1.81 30.77 -8.60
CA LEU A 365 -1.05 30.15 -7.49
C LEU A 365 -1.81 30.18 -6.16
N SER A 366 -2.69 31.17 -5.96
CA SER A 366 -3.53 31.24 -4.74
C SER A 366 -4.51 30.06 -4.58
N MET A 367 -4.72 29.27 -5.65
CA MET A 367 -5.53 28.06 -5.65
C MET A 367 -4.72 26.79 -5.36
N SER A 368 -3.43 26.91 -5.06
CA SER A 368 -2.63 25.78 -4.56
C SER A 368 -3.24 25.21 -3.29
N GLN A 369 -3.14 23.90 -3.11
CA GLN A 369 -3.64 23.23 -1.92
C GLN A 369 -2.83 23.63 -0.69
N LYS A 370 -3.48 24.15 0.33
CA LYS A 370 -2.86 24.42 1.63
C LYS A 370 -2.80 23.12 2.45
N LEU A 371 -1.63 22.83 3.01
CA LEU A 371 -1.38 21.64 3.81
C LEU A 371 -1.24 22.03 5.29
N ASP A 372 -2.03 21.42 6.15
CA ASP A 372 -1.98 21.57 7.61
C ASP A 372 -1.64 20.22 8.23
N THR A 373 -0.37 19.82 8.12
CA THR A 373 0.15 18.52 8.48
C THR A 373 1.38 18.64 9.38
N ILE A 374 1.91 17.53 9.86
CA ILE A 374 3.17 17.47 10.63
C ILE A 374 4.43 17.66 9.76
N TRP A 375 4.26 17.74 8.45
CA TRP A 375 5.34 17.87 7.47
C TRP A 375 5.67 19.34 7.20
N GLU A 376 6.80 19.58 6.54
CA GLU A 376 7.28 20.93 6.23
C GLU A 376 6.53 21.60 5.08
N GLU A 377 6.03 20.81 4.15
CA GLU A 377 5.27 21.34 3.02
C GLU A 377 3.97 21.99 3.51
N GLU A 378 3.85 23.27 3.26
CA GLU A 378 2.66 24.05 3.61
C GLU A 378 1.72 24.27 2.41
N GLU A 379 2.24 24.05 1.19
CA GLU A 379 1.52 24.31 -0.04
C GLU A 379 1.91 23.33 -1.15
N LYS A 380 0.91 22.88 -1.91
CA LYS A 380 1.08 21.96 -3.01
C LYS A 380 0.48 22.57 -4.28
N ARG A 381 1.35 22.89 -5.25
CA ARG A 381 1.00 23.53 -6.52
C ARG A 381 0.48 22.54 -7.56
N PHE A 382 1.08 21.36 -7.65
CA PHE A 382 0.63 20.27 -8.51
C PHE A 382 -0.18 19.26 -7.71
N MET A 383 -1.40 18.99 -8.11
CA MET A 383 -2.34 18.09 -7.45
C MET A 383 -2.84 17.06 -8.44
N HIS A 384 -2.80 15.79 -8.07
CA HIS A 384 -3.44 14.74 -8.85
C HIS A 384 -4.49 14.01 -8.01
N HIS A 385 -5.72 13.92 -8.53
CA HIS A 385 -6.81 13.15 -7.94
C HIS A 385 -7.22 12.00 -8.85
N TYR A 386 -7.52 10.86 -8.24
CA TYR A 386 -7.90 9.64 -8.94
C TYR A 386 -9.24 9.16 -8.42
N ASN A 387 -10.15 8.90 -9.33
CA ASN A 387 -11.49 8.40 -9.04
C ASN A 387 -11.73 7.07 -9.78
N MET A 388 -12.21 6.07 -9.02
CA MET A 388 -12.57 4.75 -9.56
C MET A 388 -14.02 4.43 -9.16
N PRO A 389 -15.00 5.01 -9.85
CA PRO A 389 -16.39 4.80 -9.52
C PRO A 389 -16.82 3.34 -9.78
N PRO A 390 -17.84 2.83 -9.07
CA PRO A 390 -18.27 1.43 -9.15
C PRO A 390 -18.61 0.96 -10.57
N TYR A 391 -19.16 1.81 -11.41
CA TYR A 391 -19.48 1.45 -12.80
C TYR A 391 -18.24 1.06 -13.62
N SER A 392 -17.05 1.53 -13.22
CA SER A 392 -15.80 1.19 -13.93
C SER A 392 -15.45 -0.30 -13.86
N THR A 393 -15.98 -1.00 -12.88
CA THR A 393 -15.87 -2.45 -12.70
C THR A 393 -17.17 -3.20 -13.01
N GLY A 394 -18.22 -2.49 -13.45
CA GLY A 394 -19.54 -3.05 -13.71
C GLY A 394 -20.40 -3.24 -12.44
N ASP A 395 -19.98 -2.70 -11.30
CA ASP A 395 -20.70 -2.86 -10.04
C ASP A 395 -21.91 -1.90 -9.96
N ALA A 396 -23.08 -2.46 -9.69
CA ALA A 396 -24.32 -1.70 -9.48
C ALA A 396 -24.48 -1.23 -8.04
N ARG A 397 -23.62 -0.28 -7.62
CA ARG A 397 -23.66 0.32 -6.28
C ARG A 397 -23.45 1.83 -6.34
N ALA A 398 -23.93 2.55 -5.34
CA ALA A 398 -23.72 3.99 -5.24
C ALA A 398 -22.24 4.32 -4.98
N ALA A 399 -21.74 5.36 -5.61
CA ALA A 399 -20.45 5.93 -5.29
C ALA A 399 -20.47 6.49 -3.85
N ARG A 400 -19.43 6.19 -3.08
CA ARG A 400 -19.23 6.70 -1.72
C ARG A 400 -18.05 7.68 -1.71
N SER A 401 -17.62 8.10 -0.52
CA SER A 401 -16.42 8.91 -0.38
C SER A 401 -15.17 8.19 -0.91
N THR A 402 -14.17 8.96 -1.29
CA THR A 402 -12.83 8.48 -1.70
C THR A 402 -12.29 7.46 -0.71
N ASN A 403 -11.85 6.32 -1.22
CA ASN A 403 -11.30 5.23 -0.41
C ASN A 403 -9.75 5.27 -0.38
N ARG A 404 -9.14 4.50 0.54
CA ARG A 404 -7.68 4.44 0.71
C ARG A 404 -6.94 4.02 -0.58
N ARG A 405 -7.55 3.22 -1.44
CA ARG A 405 -6.96 2.79 -2.72
C ARG A 405 -6.87 3.95 -3.70
N GLU A 406 -7.90 4.78 -3.76
CA GLU A 406 -7.92 5.96 -4.65
C GLU A 406 -6.84 6.98 -4.24
N TYR A 407 -6.64 7.22 -2.95
CA TYR A 407 -5.52 8.02 -2.46
C TYR A 407 -4.17 7.45 -2.93
N GLY A 408 -3.95 6.14 -2.77
CA GLY A 408 -2.72 5.49 -3.18
C GLY A 408 -2.45 5.56 -4.67
N HIS A 409 -3.48 5.38 -5.50
CA HIS A 409 -3.36 5.48 -6.96
C HIS A 409 -3.13 6.92 -7.41
N GLY A 410 -3.83 7.89 -6.80
CA GLY A 410 -3.62 9.31 -7.08
C GLY A 410 -2.19 9.77 -6.76
N ALA A 411 -1.67 9.39 -5.61
CA ALA A 411 -0.30 9.71 -5.20
C ALA A 411 0.77 9.06 -6.10
N LEU A 412 0.53 7.83 -6.60
CA LEU A 412 1.44 7.18 -7.55
C LEU A 412 1.57 8.01 -8.84
N VAL A 413 0.44 8.47 -9.38
CA VAL A 413 0.43 9.31 -10.58
C VAL A 413 1.08 10.66 -10.33
N GLU A 414 0.80 11.26 -9.18
CA GLU A 414 1.39 12.54 -8.79
C GLU A 414 2.92 12.45 -8.70
N LYS A 415 3.46 11.45 -7.99
CA LYS A 415 4.91 11.21 -7.91
C LYS A 415 5.53 10.99 -9.29
N ALA A 416 4.89 10.22 -10.16
CA ALA A 416 5.39 9.94 -11.50
C ALA A 416 5.51 11.19 -12.38
N LEU A 417 4.60 12.15 -12.21
CA LEU A 417 4.55 13.37 -13.03
C LEU A 417 5.27 14.56 -12.39
N GLN A 418 5.46 14.59 -11.07
CA GLN A 418 6.07 15.72 -10.35
C GLN A 418 7.44 16.12 -10.92
N CYS A 419 8.26 15.15 -11.33
CA CYS A 419 9.60 15.38 -11.85
C CYS A 419 9.60 16.07 -13.23
N VAL A 420 8.51 16.02 -13.98
CA VAL A 420 8.37 16.66 -15.31
C VAL A 420 7.55 17.94 -15.30
N ILE A 421 6.92 18.29 -14.19
CA ILE A 421 6.20 19.56 -14.04
C ILE A 421 7.22 20.72 -14.09
N PRO A 422 6.99 21.76 -14.90
CA PRO A 422 7.88 22.90 -14.98
C PRO A 422 7.93 23.67 -13.66
N PRO A 423 9.05 24.33 -13.31
CA PRO A 423 9.16 25.18 -12.13
C PRO A 423 8.18 26.36 -12.21
N VAL A 424 7.89 26.97 -11.06
CA VAL A 424 6.92 28.06 -10.96
C VAL A 424 7.33 29.31 -11.76
N GLU A 425 8.62 29.53 -11.91
CA GLU A 425 9.21 30.65 -12.66
C GLU A 425 8.92 30.55 -14.16
N GLU A 426 8.84 29.33 -14.68
CA GLU A 426 8.57 29.06 -16.11
C GLU A 426 7.05 28.94 -16.38
N PHE A 427 6.31 28.40 -15.42
CA PHE A 427 4.87 28.16 -15.57
C PHE A 427 4.12 28.50 -14.26
N PRO A 428 3.74 29.78 -14.04
CA PRO A 428 3.23 30.27 -12.75
C PRO A 428 1.74 29.96 -12.51
N TYR A 429 1.37 28.69 -12.64
CA TYR A 429 0.00 28.21 -12.40
C TYR A 429 -0.04 27.12 -11.36
N ALA A 430 -1.09 27.08 -10.53
CA ALA A 430 -1.51 25.89 -9.84
C ALA A 430 -2.13 24.93 -10.86
N ILE A 431 -1.75 23.65 -10.78
CA ILE A 431 -2.14 22.61 -11.74
C ILE A 431 -2.90 21.53 -10.98
N ARG A 432 -4.12 21.24 -11.40
CA ARG A 432 -4.89 20.10 -10.89
C ARG A 432 -5.23 19.16 -12.01
N VAL A 433 -4.87 17.89 -11.89
CA VAL A 433 -5.27 16.83 -12.81
C VAL A 433 -6.21 15.87 -12.08
N VAL A 434 -7.31 15.50 -12.72
CA VAL A 434 -8.24 14.50 -12.21
C VAL A 434 -8.32 13.36 -13.21
N SER A 435 -8.04 12.15 -12.77
CA SER A 435 -8.21 10.94 -13.59
C SER A 435 -9.47 10.19 -13.18
N GLU A 436 -10.40 10.09 -14.11
CA GLU A 436 -11.64 9.34 -13.99
C GLU A 436 -11.48 7.98 -14.67
N VAL A 437 -11.56 6.90 -13.93
CA VAL A 437 -11.55 5.55 -14.49
C VAL A 437 -12.92 5.24 -15.06
N LEU A 438 -13.01 5.13 -16.38
CA LEU A 438 -14.27 4.84 -17.08
C LEU A 438 -14.53 3.33 -17.19
N SER A 439 -13.47 2.55 -17.35
CA SER A 439 -13.53 1.09 -17.42
C SER A 439 -12.23 0.47 -16.89
N SER A 440 -12.31 -0.64 -16.18
CA SER A 440 -11.17 -1.29 -15.55
C SER A 440 -11.01 -2.76 -15.94
N ASN A 441 -9.90 -3.06 -16.56
CA ASN A 441 -9.34 -4.40 -16.69
C ASN A 441 -7.88 -4.41 -16.21
N GLY A 442 -7.67 -3.92 -14.98
CA GLY A 442 -6.38 -3.80 -14.32
C GLY A 442 -5.53 -2.60 -14.77
N SER A 443 -4.52 -2.27 -13.98
CA SER A 443 -3.49 -1.24 -14.22
C SER A 443 -4.04 0.17 -14.50
N THR A 444 -5.11 0.54 -13.83
CA THR A 444 -5.79 1.83 -14.02
C THR A 444 -4.94 3.03 -13.58
N SER A 445 -4.11 2.88 -12.55
CA SER A 445 -3.16 3.93 -12.12
C SER A 445 -2.11 4.21 -13.18
N GLN A 446 -1.60 3.18 -13.86
CA GLN A 446 -0.67 3.36 -14.98
C GLN A 446 -1.36 4.00 -16.19
N GLY A 447 -2.61 3.62 -16.45
CA GLY A 447 -3.46 4.31 -17.44
C GLY A 447 -3.68 5.78 -17.08
N SER A 448 -3.80 6.11 -15.79
CA SER A 448 -3.92 7.48 -15.29
C SER A 448 -2.65 8.30 -15.52
N ILE A 449 -1.45 7.71 -15.40
CA ILE A 449 -0.19 8.39 -15.73
C ILE A 449 -0.19 8.77 -17.21
N CYS A 450 -0.54 7.83 -18.09
CA CYS A 450 -0.61 8.10 -19.54
C CYS A 450 -1.65 9.17 -19.88
N GLY A 451 -2.89 9.03 -19.37
CA GLY A 451 -3.96 10.00 -19.58
C GLY A 451 -3.63 11.40 -19.04
N SER A 452 -2.96 11.46 -17.88
CA SER A 452 -2.54 12.73 -17.28
C SER A 452 -1.44 13.43 -18.08
N THR A 453 -0.49 12.67 -18.63
CA THR A 453 0.50 13.21 -19.58
C THR A 453 -0.20 13.85 -20.78
N LEU A 454 -1.17 13.16 -21.38
CA LEU A 454 -1.95 13.69 -22.52
C LEU A 454 -2.70 14.96 -22.12
N ALA A 455 -3.39 14.96 -20.98
CA ALA A 455 -4.16 16.11 -20.51
C ALA A 455 -3.29 17.34 -20.19
N LEU A 456 -2.11 17.13 -19.60
CA LEU A 456 -1.14 18.20 -19.34
C LEU A 456 -0.61 18.83 -20.64
N MET A 457 -0.28 17.99 -21.62
CA MET A 457 0.17 18.47 -22.94
C MET A 457 -0.94 19.19 -23.70
N ASP A 458 -2.17 18.68 -23.67
CA ASP A 458 -3.35 19.32 -24.28
C ASP A 458 -3.67 20.69 -23.62
N ALA A 459 -3.43 20.81 -22.31
CA ALA A 459 -3.55 22.06 -21.57
C ALA A 459 -2.42 23.06 -21.83
N GLY A 460 -1.42 22.71 -22.65
CA GLY A 460 -0.26 23.56 -22.94
C GLY A 460 0.74 23.67 -21.79
N VAL A 461 0.73 22.76 -20.83
CA VAL A 461 1.75 22.71 -19.78
C VAL A 461 3.09 22.24 -20.37
N PRO A 462 4.17 23.02 -20.29
CA PRO A 462 5.45 22.66 -20.91
C PRO A 462 6.20 21.64 -20.02
N ILE A 463 5.65 20.41 -19.94
CA ILE A 463 6.30 19.32 -19.20
C ILE A 463 7.66 18.98 -19.84
N LYS A 464 8.65 18.62 -19.02
CA LYS A 464 10.02 18.31 -19.47
C LYS A 464 10.07 17.13 -20.45
N ALA A 465 9.23 16.13 -20.25
CA ALA A 465 9.13 14.94 -21.08
C ALA A 465 7.77 14.25 -20.85
N PRO A 466 7.24 13.49 -21.82
CA PRO A 466 6.08 12.65 -21.59
C PRO A 466 6.43 11.48 -20.62
N VAL A 467 5.49 11.15 -19.76
CA VAL A 467 5.61 10.03 -18.81
C VAL A 467 4.55 8.98 -19.14
N ALA A 468 4.96 7.73 -19.18
CA ALA A 468 4.07 6.59 -19.36
C ALA A 468 4.15 5.64 -18.14
N GLY A 469 3.02 5.04 -17.80
CA GLY A 469 2.94 4.05 -16.72
C GLY A 469 2.93 2.63 -17.27
N ILE A 470 3.69 1.74 -16.62
CA ILE A 470 3.67 0.30 -16.89
C ILE A 470 3.47 -0.47 -15.59
N SER A 471 2.74 -1.59 -15.67
CA SER A 471 2.57 -2.52 -14.55
C SER A 471 3.31 -3.81 -14.86
N CYS A 472 4.12 -4.28 -13.90
CA CYS A 472 4.79 -5.57 -13.90
C CYS A 472 4.23 -6.42 -12.76
N GLY A 473 4.03 -7.73 -13.00
CA GLY A 473 3.57 -8.70 -12.02
C GLY A 473 4.11 -10.08 -12.28
#